data_6b4dc26b1920176270231c7124bd18c7
#
_entry.id   6b4dc26b1920176270231c7124bd18c7
#
_cell.length_a   1.000
_cell.length_b   1.000
_cell.length_c   1.000
_cell.angle_alpha   90.00
_cell.angle_beta   90.00
_cell.angle_gamma   90.00
#
_symmetry.space_group_name_H-M   'P 1'
#
loop_
_entity.id
_entity.type
_entity.pdbx_description
1 polymer ?
#
loop_
_entity_poly.entity_id
_entity_poly.type
_entity_poly.pdbx_seq_one_letter_code
_entity_poly.pdbx_strand_id
1 'polypeptide(L)'
;MMEPDFNTILFAFLLTLFAGLSTGIGSTIAFFAKKTNTRFLTVSLGFSAGVMIYVSFVEIFVKGREVLTGSMGMRTGWWAAVIAFFAGILVIAIIDKLIPSAENPHEMKKLEGGADEVRSGKLMRMGTFTALAIGIHNFPEGLATFT
;
A
#
# COMPACT_ATOMS: atom_id res chain seq x y z
N MET A 1 4.79 -1.72 30.62
CA MET A 1 3.84 -1.84 29.50
C MET A 1 2.68 -2.69 30.03
N MET A 2 1.45 -2.19 29.97
CA MET A 2 0.29 -3.02 30.27
C MET A 2 0.10 -3.99 29.13
N GLU A 3 -0.01 -5.30 29.41
CA GLU A 3 -0.36 -6.28 28.38
C GLU A 3 -1.75 -5.92 27.84
N PRO A 4 -1.94 -5.94 26.51
CA PRO A 4 -3.23 -5.64 25.92
C PRO A 4 -4.26 -6.65 26.39
N ASP A 5 -5.40 -6.20 26.91
CA ASP A 5 -6.53 -7.04 27.28
C ASP A 5 -7.07 -7.80 26.06
N PHE A 6 -7.57 -9.02 26.30
CA PHE A 6 -8.13 -9.88 25.24
C PHE A 6 -9.18 -9.14 24.37
N ASN A 7 -10.01 -8.31 24.97
CA ASN A 7 -11.01 -7.53 24.25
C ASN A 7 -10.36 -6.51 23.29
N THR A 8 -9.26 -5.91 23.68
CA THR A 8 -8.51 -4.98 22.82
C THR A 8 -7.91 -5.70 21.63
N ILE A 9 -7.31 -6.88 21.86
CA ILE A 9 -6.75 -7.72 20.79
C ILE A 9 -7.87 -8.19 19.84
N LEU A 10 -8.99 -8.67 20.39
CA LEU A 10 -10.13 -9.12 19.60
C LEU A 10 -10.71 -7.98 18.75
N PHE A 11 -10.85 -6.79 19.32
CA PHE A 11 -11.36 -5.61 18.61
C PHE A 11 -10.42 -5.21 17.45
N ALA A 12 -9.11 -5.15 17.70
CA ALA A 12 -8.11 -4.88 16.67
C ALA A 12 -8.15 -5.94 15.56
N PHE A 13 -8.26 -7.22 15.92
CA PHE A 13 -8.39 -8.31 14.95
C PHE A 13 -9.66 -8.18 14.09
N LEU A 14 -10.80 -7.87 14.69
CA LEU A 14 -12.06 -7.68 13.96
C LEU A 14 -12.00 -6.48 13.01
N LEU A 15 -11.35 -5.38 13.41
CA LEU A 15 -11.12 -4.23 12.53
C LEU A 15 -10.25 -4.60 11.34
N THR A 16 -9.16 -5.32 11.57
CA THR A 16 -8.25 -5.78 10.52
C THR A 16 -8.95 -6.75 9.56
N LEU A 17 -9.73 -7.69 10.12
CA LEU A 17 -10.53 -8.62 9.34
C LEU A 17 -11.56 -7.89 8.46
N PHE A 18 -12.26 -6.91 9.03
CA PHE A 18 -13.21 -6.09 8.28
C PHE A 18 -12.53 -5.31 7.14
N ALA A 19 -11.37 -4.70 7.41
CA ALA A 19 -10.59 -4.01 6.38
C ALA A 19 -10.16 -4.97 5.25
N GLY A 20 -9.68 -6.17 5.59
CA GLY A 20 -9.33 -7.20 4.62
C GLY A 20 -10.51 -7.68 3.77
N LEU A 21 -11.66 -7.92 4.42
CA LEU A 21 -12.89 -8.32 3.73
C LEU A 21 -13.42 -7.23 2.80
N SER A 22 -13.26 -5.95 3.16
CA SER A 22 -13.68 -4.83 2.30
C SER A 22 -12.92 -4.80 0.96
N THR A 23 -11.65 -5.21 0.94
CA THR A 23 -10.87 -5.38 -0.29
C THR A 23 -11.46 -6.48 -1.18
N GLY A 24 -11.89 -7.59 -0.58
CA GLY A 24 -12.59 -8.67 -1.29
C GLY A 24 -13.91 -8.21 -1.92
N ILE A 25 -14.68 -7.39 -1.20
CA ILE A 25 -15.91 -6.78 -1.71
C ILE A 25 -15.60 -5.89 -2.92
N GLY A 26 -14.61 -5.02 -2.83
CA GLY A 26 -14.16 -4.16 -3.93
C GLY A 26 -13.76 -4.96 -5.17
N SER A 27 -13.00 -6.04 -5.00
CA SER A 27 -12.60 -6.94 -6.08
C SER A 27 -13.79 -7.64 -6.73
N THR A 28 -14.76 -8.06 -5.93
CA THR A 28 -16.00 -8.69 -6.39
C THR A 28 -16.83 -7.72 -7.24
N ILE A 29 -16.98 -6.47 -6.79
CA ILE A 29 -17.68 -5.43 -7.56
C ILE A 29 -16.97 -5.20 -8.91
N ALA A 30 -15.64 -5.10 -8.92
CA ALA A 30 -14.86 -4.92 -10.13
C ALA A 30 -15.03 -6.09 -11.10
N PHE A 31 -15.09 -7.32 -10.61
CA PHE A 31 -15.27 -8.52 -11.44
C PHE A 31 -16.63 -8.55 -12.16
N PHE A 32 -17.69 -8.09 -11.50
CA PHE A 32 -19.03 -8.04 -12.10
C PHE A 32 -19.31 -6.78 -12.92
N ALA A 33 -18.43 -5.79 -12.88
CA ALA A 33 -18.58 -4.55 -13.64
C ALA A 33 -18.34 -4.79 -15.15
N LYS A 34 -19.40 -4.70 -15.95
CA LYS A 34 -19.33 -4.88 -17.41
C LYS A 34 -18.68 -3.71 -18.15
N LYS A 35 -18.65 -2.51 -17.53
CA LYS A 35 -18.03 -1.30 -18.09
C LYS A 35 -17.37 -0.50 -16.98
N THR A 36 -16.21 0.04 -17.25
CA THR A 36 -15.49 0.92 -16.32
C THR A 36 -16.13 2.30 -16.30
N ASN A 37 -16.66 2.70 -15.15
CA ASN A 37 -17.11 4.07 -14.93
C ASN A 37 -15.90 4.93 -14.57
N THR A 38 -15.36 5.68 -15.54
CA THR A 38 -14.16 6.49 -15.36
C THR A 38 -14.30 7.56 -14.27
N ARG A 39 -15.49 8.15 -14.10
CA ARG A 39 -15.74 9.12 -13.02
C ARG A 39 -15.63 8.47 -11.65
N PHE A 40 -16.28 7.34 -11.45
CA PHE A 40 -16.21 6.59 -10.20
C PHE A 40 -14.77 6.17 -9.91
N LEU A 41 -14.06 5.65 -10.92
CA LEU A 41 -12.66 5.27 -10.79
C LEU A 41 -11.78 6.44 -10.37
N THR A 42 -11.90 7.59 -11.03
CA THR A 42 -11.11 8.79 -10.72
C THR A 42 -11.36 9.29 -9.30
N VAL A 43 -12.63 9.35 -8.88
CA VAL A 43 -12.98 9.78 -7.51
C VAL A 43 -12.46 8.80 -6.47
N SER A 44 -12.61 7.50 -6.71
CA SER A 44 -12.12 6.44 -5.79
C SER A 44 -10.59 6.45 -5.67
N LEU A 45 -9.87 6.61 -6.78
CA LEU A 45 -8.41 6.73 -6.78
C LEU A 45 -7.96 8.00 -6.05
N GLY A 46 -8.61 9.14 -6.31
CA GLY A 46 -8.30 10.39 -5.62
C GLY A 46 -8.56 10.32 -4.12
N PHE A 47 -9.67 9.68 -3.71
CA PHE A 47 -9.98 9.45 -2.30
C PHE A 47 -8.94 8.54 -1.65
N SER A 48 -8.61 7.42 -2.28
CA SER A 48 -7.59 6.48 -1.78
C SER A 48 -6.23 7.17 -1.62
N ALA A 49 -5.78 7.90 -2.64
CA ALA A 49 -4.54 8.67 -2.56
C ALA A 49 -4.55 9.69 -1.41
N GLY A 50 -5.66 10.41 -1.23
CA GLY A 50 -5.83 11.35 -0.13
C GLY A 50 -5.73 10.70 1.25
N VAL A 51 -6.35 9.54 1.44
CA VAL A 51 -6.25 8.76 2.69
C VAL A 51 -4.82 8.31 2.93
N MET A 52 -4.14 7.76 1.90
CA MET A 52 -2.74 7.33 2.04
C MET A 52 -1.81 8.49 2.44
N ILE A 53 -1.96 9.65 1.80
CA ILE A 53 -1.18 10.86 2.13
C ILE A 53 -1.45 11.29 3.57
N TYR A 54 -2.72 11.33 3.98
CA TYR A 54 -3.10 11.70 5.33
C TYR A 54 -2.47 10.77 6.36
N VAL A 55 -2.66 9.46 6.21
CA VAL A 55 -2.11 8.47 7.15
C VAL A 55 -0.59 8.55 7.21
N SER A 56 0.08 8.70 6.05
CA SER A 56 1.54 8.79 6.00
C SER A 56 2.10 9.98 6.77
N PHE A 57 1.49 11.16 6.63
CA PHE A 57 2.01 12.39 7.26
C PHE A 57 1.49 12.61 8.68
N VAL A 58 0.25 12.25 8.97
CA VAL A 58 -0.39 12.57 10.25
C VAL A 58 -0.21 11.45 11.27
N GLU A 59 -0.16 10.21 10.82
CA GLU A 59 -0.02 9.04 11.71
C GLU A 59 1.41 8.48 11.70
N ILE A 60 1.85 7.93 10.56
CA ILE A 60 3.08 7.15 10.49
C ILE A 60 4.31 8.03 10.72
N PHE A 61 4.41 9.16 10.02
CA PHE A 61 5.56 10.07 10.16
C PHE A 61 5.65 10.65 11.56
N VAL A 62 4.52 11.05 12.15
CA VAL A 62 4.48 11.62 13.51
C VAL A 62 4.91 10.60 14.54
N LYS A 63 4.34 9.39 14.51
CA LYS A 63 4.72 8.30 15.43
C LYS A 63 6.20 7.91 15.27
N GLY A 64 6.66 7.73 14.03
CA GLY A 64 8.06 7.42 13.75
C GLY A 64 9.02 8.50 14.29
N ARG A 65 8.68 9.77 14.12
CA ARG A 65 9.45 10.89 14.67
C ARG A 65 9.46 10.86 16.20
N GLU A 66 8.33 10.61 16.85
CA GLU A 66 8.22 10.54 18.31
C GLU A 66 9.10 9.43 18.88
N VAL A 67 9.05 8.24 18.32
CA VAL A 67 9.90 7.10 18.72
C VAL A 67 11.37 7.42 18.54
N LEU A 68 11.76 7.99 17.40
CA LEU A 68 13.16 8.33 17.12
C LEU A 68 13.66 9.48 18.00
N THR A 69 12.84 10.49 18.26
CA THR A 69 13.23 11.58 19.18
C THR A 69 13.31 11.12 20.63
N GLY A 70 12.47 10.18 21.04
CA GLY A 70 12.54 9.56 22.36
C GLY A 70 13.80 8.72 22.58
N SER A 71 14.27 8.01 21.55
CA SER A 71 15.44 7.12 21.63
C SER A 71 16.77 7.83 21.37
N MET A 72 16.83 8.79 20.44
CA MET A 72 18.06 9.42 19.94
C MET A 72 18.21 10.88 20.37
N GLY A 73 17.24 11.42 21.12
CA GLY A 73 17.15 12.82 21.47
C GLY A 73 16.52 13.70 20.39
N MET A 74 16.01 14.86 20.77
CA MET A 74 15.17 15.73 19.94
C MET A 74 15.80 16.06 18.58
N ARG A 75 17.03 16.53 18.54
CA ARG A 75 17.67 16.97 17.30
C ARG A 75 18.02 15.81 16.36
N THR A 76 18.65 14.78 16.91
CA THR A 76 19.09 13.61 16.14
C THR A 76 17.91 12.79 15.64
N GLY A 77 16.93 12.53 16.49
CA GLY A 77 15.74 11.77 16.12
C GLY A 77 14.89 12.50 15.08
N TRP A 78 14.83 13.83 15.16
CA TRP A 78 14.12 14.61 14.13
C TRP A 78 14.76 14.47 12.74
N TRP A 79 16.09 14.62 12.66
CA TRP A 79 16.82 14.43 11.40
C TRP A 79 16.77 12.98 10.92
N ALA A 80 16.85 12.02 11.82
CA ALA A 80 16.70 10.60 11.49
C ALA A 80 15.34 10.29 10.85
N ALA A 81 14.24 10.85 11.40
CA ALA A 81 12.91 10.68 10.83
C ALA A 81 12.81 11.28 9.41
N VAL A 82 13.35 12.48 9.20
CA VAL A 82 13.33 13.12 7.88
C VAL A 82 14.16 12.32 6.86
N ILE A 83 15.36 11.89 7.24
CA ILE A 83 16.24 11.08 6.37
C ILE A 83 15.56 9.74 6.05
N ALA A 84 14.99 9.06 7.04
CA ALA A 84 14.27 7.80 6.83
C ALA A 84 13.08 7.96 5.89
N PHE A 85 12.34 9.06 6.00
CA PHE A 85 11.22 9.36 5.11
C PHE A 85 11.67 9.48 3.64
N PHE A 86 12.68 10.30 3.36
CA PHE A 86 13.19 10.45 2.01
C PHE A 86 13.91 9.20 1.49
N ALA A 87 14.60 8.47 2.36
CA ALA A 87 15.20 7.18 2.01
C ALA A 87 14.13 6.15 1.61
N GLY A 88 12.99 6.11 2.32
CA GLY A 88 11.86 5.28 1.95
C GLY A 88 11.31 5.61 0.56
N ILE A 89 11.11 6.90 0.26
CA ILE A 89 10.69 7.34 -1.08
C ILE A 89 11.69 6.88 -2.15
N LEU A 90 12.99 7.06 -1.89
CA LEU A 90 14.04 6.66 -2.83
C LEU A 90 14.06 5.15 -3.07
N VAL A 91 13.93 4.35 -2.01
CA VAL A 91 13.88 2.88 -2.10
C VAL A 91 12.70 2.44 -2.97
N ILE A 92 11.50 2.98 -2.72
CA ILE A 92 10.31 2.64 -3.54
C ILE A 92 10.48 3.11 -4.98
N ALA A 93 11.03 4.29 -5.23
CA ALA A 93 11.31 4.77 -6.59
C ALA A 93 12.32 3.88 -7.34
N ILE A 94 13.34 3.35 -6.65
CA ILE A 94 14.29 2.40 -7.24
C ILE A 94 13.59 1.08 -7.56
N ILE A 95 12.80 0.54 -6.65
CA ILE A 95 12.04 -0.69 -6.87
C ILE A 95 11.10 -0.52 -8.05
N ASP A 96 10.35 0.57 -8.11
CA ASP A 96 9.44 0.88 -9.22
C ASP A 96 10.17 0.94 -10.58
N LYS A 97 11.35 1.54 -10.60
CA LYS A 97 12.19 1.61 -11.81
C LYS A 97 12.77 0.27 -12.23
N LEU A 98 12.99 -0.66 -11.30
CA LEU A 98 13.51 -2.00 -11.58
C LEU A 98 12.45 -2.96 -12.13
N ILE A 99 11.17 -2.66 -11.90
CA ILE A 99 10.06 -3.46 -12.43
C ILE A 99 9.83 -3.07 -13.90
N PRO A 100 9.84 -4.03 -14.84
CA PRO A 100 9.57 -3.73 -16.24
C PRO A 100 8.19 -3.10 -16.42
N SER A 101 8.07 -2.05 -17.23
CA SER A 101 6.82 -1.29 -17.43
C SER A 101 5.62 -2.16 -17.83
N ALA A 102 5.85 -3.21 -18.62
CA ALA A 102 4.79 -4.17 -19.00
C ALA A 102 4.20 -4.96 -17.81
N GLU A 103 4.93 -5.02 -16.69
CA GLU A 103 4.62 -5.80 -15.50
C GLU A 103 4.37 -4.91 -14.27
N ASN A 104 4.64 -3.61 -14.39
CA ASN A 104 4.50 -2.65 -13.30
C ASN A 104 3.02 -2.35 -13.00
N PRO A 105 2.51 -2.62 -11.77
CA PRO A 105 1.13 -2.33 -11.40
C PRO A 105 0.83 -0.83 -11.31
N HIS A 106 1.85 0.03 -11.19
CA HIS A 106 1.69 1.48 -11.11
C HIS A 106 1.55 2.15 -12.47
N GLU A 107 1.91 1.48 -13.58
CA GLU A 107 1.70 2.01 -14.92
C GLU A 107 0.25 1.82 -15.39
N MET A 108 -0.32 2.87 -15.95
CA MET A 108 -1.66 2.82 -16.55
C MET A 108 -1.66 1.90 -17.78
N LYS A 109 -2.17 0.70 -17.62
CA LYS A 109 -2.44 -0.19 -18.76
C LYS A 109 -3.66 0.32 -19.51
N LYS A 110 -3.58 0.47 -20.83
CA LYS A 110 -4.75 0.72 -21.68
C LYS A 110 -5.71 -0.46 -21.47
N LEU A 111 -6.82 -0.24 -20.79
CA LEU A 111 -7.86 -1.24 -20.53
C LEU A 111 -8.60 -1.71 -21.81
N GLU A 112 -8.27 -1.12 -22.96
CA GLU A 112 -8.89 -1.35 -24.28
C GLU A 112 -7.92 -1.91 -25.31
N GLY A 113 -7.03 -2.80 -24.93
CA GLY A 113 -6.23 -3.59 -25.86
C GLY A 113 -6.85 -4.98 -26.00
N GLY A 114 -7.37 -5.28 -27.18
CA GLY A 114 -8.12 -6.50 -27.53
C GLY A 114 -7.52 -7.79 -26.99
N ALA A 115 -8.41 -8.75 -26.78
CA ALA A 115 -8.15 -10.10 -26.31
C ALA A 115 -7.37 -10.94 -27.35
N ASP A 116 -6.20 -10.45 -27.78
CA ASP A 116 -5.31 -11.22 -28.65
C ASP A 116 -4.27 -11.96 -27.78
N GLU A 117 -4.44 -13.26 -27.72
CA GLU A 117 -3.49 -14.32 -27.37
C GLU A 117 -2.47 -13.94 -26.25
N VAL A 118 -2.96 -13.77 -25.03
CA VAL A 118 -2.06 -13.76 -23.89
C VAL A 118 -1.63 -15.20 -23.60
N ARG A 119 -0.48 -15.60 -24.12
CA ARG A 119 0.13 -16.90 -23.80
C ARG A 119 0.17 -17.09 -22.29
N SER A 120 -0.33 -18.21 -21.78
CA SER A 120 -0.46 -18.57 -20.37
C SER A 120 0.82 -18.27 -19.53
N GLY A 121 2.01 -18.48 -20.10
CA GLY A 121 3.28 -18.16 -19.43
C GLY A 121 3.52 -16.65 -19.19
N LYS A 122 2.98 -15.78 -20.06
CA LYS A 122 3.11 -14.32 -19.91
C LYS A 122 2.19 -13.79 -18.80
N LEU A 123 1.00 -14.38 -18.68
CA LEU A 123 0.06 -14.09 -17.58
C LEU A 123 0.62 -14.52 -16.22
N MET A 124 1.19 -15.72 -16.14
CA MET A 124 1.79 -16.23 -14.91
C MET A 124 2.94 -15.32 -14.46
N ARG A 125 3.84 -14.97 -15.37
CA ARG A 125 4.96 -14.06 -15.07
C ARG A 125 4.47 -12.69 -14.63
N MET A 126 3.52 -12.10 -15.34
CA MET A 126 2.91 -10.81 -14.98
C MET A 126 2.25 -10.87 -13.61
N GLY A 127 1.48 -11.91 -13.32
CA GLY A 127 0.86 -12.12 -12.01
C GLY A 127 1.89 -12.27 -10.88
N THR A 128 2.98 -13.00 -11.11
CA THR A 128 4.05 -13.18 -10.11
C THR A 128 4.75 -11.85 -9.81
N PHE A 129 5.13 -11.06 -10.81
CA PHE A 129 5.77 -9.76 -10.58
C PHE A 129 4.83 -8.75 -9.91
N THR A 130 3.55 -8.74 -10.30
CA THR A 130 2.52 -7.92 -9.65
C THR A 130 2.34 -8.32 -8.18
N ALA A 131 2.25 -9.61 -7.88
CA ALA A 131 2.14 -10.12 -6.52
C ALA A 131 3.38 -9.77 -5.68
N LEU A 132 4.58 -9.90 -6.26
CA LEU A 132 5.83 -9.52 -5.60
C LEU A 132 5.89 -8.02 -5.30
N ALA A 133 5.54 -7.18 -6.28
CA ALA A 133 5.51 -5.72 -6.10
C ALA A 133 4.53 -5.31 -5.00
N ILE A 134 3.31 -5.86 -4.99
CA ILE A 134 2.31 -5.62 -3.94
C ILE A 134 2.82 -6.12 -2.58
N GLY A 135 3.44 -7.30 -2.53
CA GLY A 135 4.00 -7.84 -1.29
C GLY A 135 5.10 -6.96 -0.70
N ILE A 136 6.02 -6.46 -1.55
CA ILE A 136 7.09 -5.54 -1.12
C ILE A 136 6.50 -4.20 -0.64
N HIS A 137 5.44 -3.73 -1.27
CA HIS A 137 4.75 -2.49 -0.87
C HIS A 137 4.01 -2.65 0.46
N ASN A 138 3.26 -3.73 0.63
CA ASN A 138 2.43 -3.97 1.81
C ASN A 138 3.23 -4.38 3.06
N PHE A 139 4.45 -4.91 2.89
CA PHE A 139 5.27 -5.35 4.02
C PHE A 139 5.66 -4.19 4.96
N PRO A 140 6.20 -3.05 4.47
CA PRO A 140 6.46 -1.88 5.32
C PRO A 140 5.19 -1.28 5.92
N GLU A 141 4.07 -1.28 5.18
CA GLU A 141 2.79 -0.81 5.70
C GLU A 141 2.28 -1.68 6.86
N GLY A 142 2.39 -3.00 6.73
CA GLY A 142 2.04 -3.94 7.79
C GLY A 142 2.90 -3.74 9.03
N LEU A 143 4.21 -3.53 8.88
CA LEU A 143 5.10 -3.23 9.99
C LEU A 143 4.74 -1.90 10.67
N ALA A 144 4.48 -0.84 9.90
CA ALA A 144 4.18 0.48 10.43
C ALA A 144 2.82 0.56 11.17
N THR A 145 1.88 -0.33 10.82
CA THR A 145 0.58 -0.40 11.49
C THR A 145 0.58 -1.29 12.73
N PHE A 146 1.57 -2.18 12.87
CA PHE A 146 1.66 -3.11 13.99
C PHE A 146 2.45 -2.53 15.19
N THR A 147 3.29 -1.53 14.97
CA THR A 147 4.12 -0.87 16.00
C THR A 147 3.44 0.35 16.59
#